data_28004c2b175746ede507dc5c84cd5af8
#
_entry.id   28004c2b175746ede507dc5c84cd5af8
#
_cell.length_a   1.000
_cell.length_b   1.000
_cell.length_c   1.000
_cell.angle_alpha   90.00
_cell.angle_beta   90.00
_cell.angle_gamma   90.00
#
_symmetry.space_group_name_H-M   'P 1'
#
loop_
_entity.id
_entity.type
_entity.pdbx_description
1 polymer ?
#
loop_
_entity_poly.entity_id
_entity_poly.type
_entity_poly.pdbx_seq_one_letter_code
_entity_poly.pdbx_strand_id
1 'polypeptide(L)'
;MQATKGVTIYFNDGTKLVIEYPQQTSNDYDMLTKLNEVLESKHFLVESNGAMLFIPVDNIKYLQVYPAPEKMPAHTILGASIIDM
;
A
#
# COMPACT_ATOMS: atom_id res chain seq x y z
N MET A 1 -17.99 -14.21 -5.39
CA MET A 1 -16.88 -14.01 -4.47
C MET A 1 -16.43 -12.57 -4.51
N GLN A 2 -16.19 -12.01 -3.37
CA GLN A 2 -15.82 -10.63 -3.27
C GLN A 2 -14.32 -10.47 -3.25
N ALA A 3 -13.81 -9.60 -4.12
CA ALA A 3 -12.38 -9.34 -4.15
C ALA A 3 -11.98 -8.49 -2.95
N THR A 4 -10.90 -8.85 -2.31
CA THR A 4 -10.33 -8.04 -1.26
C THR A 4 -9.10 -7.34 -1.80
N LYS A 5 -8.81 -6.20 -1.23
CA LYS A 5 -7.62 -5.44 -1.59
C LYS A 5 -6.57 -5.69 -0.53
N GLY A 6 -5.32 -5.60 -0.94
CA GLY A 6 -4.25 -5.87 -0.02
C GLY A 6 -3.06 -4.97 -0.23
N VAL A 7 -2.34 -4.74 0.84
CA VAL A 7 -1.08 -4.01 0.82
C VAL A 7 -0.06 -4.86 1.51
N THR A 8 1.07 -5.09 0.86
CA THR A 8 2.19 -5.75 1.50
C THR A 8 3.27 -4.71 1.73
N ILE A 9 3.70 -4.59 2.97
CA ILE A 9 4.72 -3.64 3.36
C ILE A 9 6.00 -4.42 3.61
N TYR A 10 7.05 -4.08 2.88
CA TYR A 10 8.35 -4.71 3.04
C TYR A 10 9.25 -3.75 3.83
N PHE A 11 9.82 -4.25 4.90
CA PHE A 11 10.64 -3.43 5.78
C PHE A 11 12.12 -3.60 5.48
N ASN A 12 12.91 -2.62 5.92
CA ASN A 12 14.33 -2.61 5.65
C ASN A 12 15.08 -3.77 6.29
N ASP A 13 14.52 -4.36 7.35
CA ASP A 13 15.15 -5.48 8.03
C ASP A 13 14.82 -6.84 7.40
N GLY A 14 14.10 -6.84 6.29
CA GLY A 14 13.75 -8.07 5.59
C GLY A 14 12.43 -8.68 5.99
N THR A 15 11.76 -8.12 6.99
CA THR A 15 10.43 -8.61 7.37
C THR A 15 9.37 -7.95 6.52
N LYS A 16 8.15 -8.49 6.58
CA LYS A 16 7.04 -7.93 5.83
C LYS A 16 5.76 -8.02 6.63
N LEU A 17 4.81 -7.16 6.30
CA LEU A 17 3.48 -7.16 6.89
C LEU A 17 2.48 -7.19 5.75
N VAL A 18 1.57 -8.18 5.77
CA VAL A 18 0.54 -8.31 4.74
C VAL A 18 -0.78 -7.85 5.35
N ILE A 19 -1.40 -6.89 4.71
CA ILE A 19 -2.66 -6.31 5.18
C ILE A 19 -3.72 -6.55 4.12
N GLU A 20 -4.83 -7.16 4.51
CA GLU A 20 -5.99 -7.28 3.66
C GLU A 20 -7.09 -6.41 4.24
N TYR A 21 -7.85 -5.77 3.38
CA TYR A 21 -8.94 -4.92 3.84
C TYR A 21 -10.07 -4.94 2.81
N PRO A 22 -11.32 -4.76 3.28
CA PRO A 22 -12.43 -4.65 2.35
C PRO A 22 -12.32 -3.35 1.59
N GLN A 23 -13.00 -3.30 0.46
CA GLN A 23 -12.98 -2.08 -0.34
C GLN A 23 -13.57 -0.93 0.47
N GLN A 24 -12.77 0.10 0.66
CA GLN A 24 -13.19 1.25 1.49
C GLN A 24 -13.98 2.24 0.68
N THR A 25 -13.72 2.31 -0.60
CA THR A 25 -14.36 3.28 -1.49
C THR A 25 -14.59 2.61 -2.83
N SER A 26 -15.39 3.25 -3.65
CA SER A 26 -15.74 2.71 -4.95
C SER A 26 -14.72 3.06 -6.03
N ASN A 27 -13.69 3.86 -5.72
CA ASN A 27 -12.76 4.24 -6.77
C ASN A 27 -11.32 4.24 -6.26
N ASP A 28 -10.42 4.05 -7.22
CA ASP A 28 -9.00 3.95 -6.93
C ASP A 28 -8.35 5.29 -6.60
N TYR A 29 -9.04 6.37 -6.91
CA TYR A 29 -8.51 7.70 -6.64
C TYR A 29 -8.26 7.90 -5.16
N ASP A 30 -9.18 7.41 -4.32
CA ASP A 30 -9.02 7.55 -2.88
C ASP A 30 -7.80 6.80 -2.37
N MET A 31 -7.50 5.65 -2.96
CA MET A 31 -6.31 4.91 -2.56
C MET A 31 -5.04 5.70 -2.87
N LEU A 32 -4.98 6.30 -4.05
CA LEU A 32 -3.82 7.10 -4.41
C LEU A 32 -3.68 8.32 -3.51
N THR A 33 -4.80 8.93 -3.15
CA THR A 33 -4.79 10.08 -2.24
C THR A 33 -4.25 9.66 -0.88
N LYS A 34 -4.70 8.51 -0.37
CA LYS A 34 -4.22 8.03 0.92
C LYS A 34 -2.73 7.73 0.89
N LEU A 35 -2.26 7.14 -0.20
CA LEU A 35 -0.83 6.86 -0.32
C LEU A 35 -0.01 8.14 -0.34
N ASN A 36 -0.50 9.17 -1.02
CA ASN A 36 0.19 10.46 -1.01
C ASN A 36 0.25 11.04 0.39
N GLU A 37 -0.84 10.92 1.13
CA GLU A 37 -0.86 11.42 2.50
C GLU A 37 0.13 10.67 3.39
N VAL A 38 0.25 9.37 3.18
CA VAL A 38 1.22 8.57 3.91
C VAL A 38 2.63 9.09 3.65
N LEU A 39 2.95 9.36 2.39
CA LEU A 39 4.28 9.83 2.04
C LEU A 39 4.57 11.20 2.63
N GLU A 40 3.56 12.07 2.67
CA GLU A 40 3.74 13.40 3.23
C GLU A 40 3.89 13.38 4.75
N SER A 41 3.07 12.56 5.42
CA SER A 41 3.09 12.51 6.88
C SER A 41 4.21 11.63 7.41
N LYS A 42 4.80 10.81 6.54
CA LYS A 42 5.86 9.85 6.88
C LYS A 42 5.42 8.78 7.84
N HIS A 43 4.13 8.53 7.92
CA HIS A 43 3.57 7.45 8.72
C HIS A 43 2.49 6.72 7.95
N PHE A 44 2.48 5.42 8.05
CA PHE A 44 1.41 4.59 7.53
C PHE A 44 0.56 4.18 8.73
N LEU A 45 -0.71 4.55 8.71
CA LEU A 45 -1.60 4.30 9.84
C LEU A 45 -2.60 3.23 9.47
N VAL A 46 -2.69 2.20 10.31
CA VAL A 46 -3.59 1.08 10.06
C VAL A 46 -4.35 0.76 11.34
N GLU A 47 -5.65 0.60 11.23
CA GLU A 47 -6.46 0.14 12.34
C GLU A 47 -6.81 -1.32 12.12
N SER A 48 -6.53 -2.15 13.10
CA SER A 48 -6.80 -3.58 13.01
C SER A 48 -7.22 -4.10 14.37
N ASN A 49 -8.40 -4.70 14.42
CA ASN A 49 -8.91 -5.32 15.64
C ASN A 49 -8.90 -4.39 16.84
N GLY A 50 -9.23 -3.13 16.61
CA GLY A 50 -9.28 -2.14 17.67
C GLY A 50 -7.94 -1.54 18.04
N ALA A 51 -6.87 -1.93 17.36
CA ALA A 51 -5.54 -1.39 17.61
C ALA A 51 -5.13 -0.48 16.45
N MET A 52 -4.43 0.58 16.78
CA MET A 52 -3.88 1.48 15.76
C MET A 52 -2.39 1.19 15.61
N LEU A 53 -1.99 0.89 14.38
CA LEU A 53 -0.58 0.67 14.05
C LEU A 53 0.00 1.91 13.41
N PHE A 54 1.10 2.37 13.96
CA PHE A 54 1.87 3.47 13.39
C PHE A 54 3.12 2.88 12.77
N ILE A 55 3.24 2.99 11.47
CA ILE A 55 4.38 2.40 10.76
C ILE A 55 5.18 3.54 10.14
N PRO A 56 6.36 3.85 10.68
CA PRO A 56 7.17 4.93 10.10
C PRO A 56 7.63 4.58 8.69
N VAL A 57 7.47 5.52 7.77
CA VAL A 57 7.84 5.30 6.39
C VAL A 57 9.34 5.04 6.25
N ASP A 58 10.14 5.60 7.14
CA ASP A 58 11.59 5.41 7.07
C ASP A 58 12.03 3.96 7.22
N ASN A 59 11.18 3.11 7.83
CA ASN A 59 11.48 1.69 7.98
C ASN A 59 10.98 0.85 6.83
N ILE A 60 10.31 1.45 5.87
CA ILE A 60 9.69 0.74 4.77
C ILE A 60 10.62 0.74 3.58
N LYS A 61 10.88 -0.45 3.05
CA LYS A 61 11.67 -0.60 1.85
C LYS A 61 10.83 -0.27 0.63
N TYR A 62 9.64 -0.87 0.52
CA TYR A 62 8.65 -0.51 -0.48
C TYR A 62 7.31 -1.12 -0.12
N LEU A 63 6.29 -0.63 -0.79
CA LEU A 63 4.92 -1.14 -0.64
C LEU A 63 4.49 -1.79 -1.93
N GLN A 64 3.65 -2.81 -1.79
CA GLN A 64 3.00 -3.44 -2.93
C GLN A 64 1.51 -3.38 -2.72
N VAL A 65 0.80 -2.73 -3.62
CA VAL A 65 -0.65 -2.60 -3.56
C VAL A 65 -1.27 -3.53 -4.59
N TYR A 66 -2.19 -4.37 -4.13
CA TYR A 66 -2.84 -5.34 -5.01
C TYR A 66 -4.34 -5.30 -4.78
N PRO A 67 -5.14 -5.26 -5.84
CA PRO A 67 -4.72 -5.09 -7.22
C PRO A 67 -4.28 -3.66 -7.50
N ALA A 68 -3.50 -3.49 -8.57
CA ALA A 68 -3.07 -2.15 -8.95
C ALA A 68 -4.28 -1.31 -9.32
N PRO A 69 -4.23 0.02 -9.05
CA PRO A 69 -5.33 0.90 -9.45
C PRO A 69 -5.49 0.90 -10.96
N GLU A 70 -6.73 1.08 -11.42
CA GLU A 70 -6.99 1.18 -12.85
C GLU A 70 -6.29 2.38 -13.46
N LYS A 71 -6.34 3.50 -12.75
CA LYS A 71 -5.66 4.70 -13.19
C LYS A 71 -4.43 4.90 -12.35
N MET A 72 -3.29 4.81 -12.99
CA MET A 72 -2.02 4.98 -12.32
C MET A 72 -1.43 6.33 -12.68
N PRO A 73 -0.56 6.88 -11.81
CA PRO A 73 0.10 8.14 -12.13
C PRO A 73 0.84 8.06 -13.47
N ALA A 74 0.94 9.20 -14.14
CA ALA A 74 1.48 9.22 -15.49
C ALA A 74 2.93 8.73 -15.56
N HIS A 75 3.68 8.85 -14.46
CA HIS A 75 5.09 8.45 -14.44
C HIS A 75 5.27 6.97 -14.08
N THR A 76 4.18 6.21 -14.01
CA THR A 76 4.27 4.79 -13.65
C THR A 76 4.83 3.97 -14.81
N ILE A 77 5.77 3.08 -14.51
CA ILE A 77 6.27 2.15 -15.50
C ILE A 77 5.30 0.97 -15.54
N LEU A 78 4.67 0.78 -16.68
CA LEU A 78 3.63 -0.23 -16.83
C LEU A 78 4.17 -1.53 -17.37
N GLY A 79 3.59 -2.63 -16.90
CA GLY A 79 3.93 -3.93 -17.44
C GLY A 79 5.34 -4.41 -17.12
N ALA A 80 5.93 -3.85 -16.08
CA ALA A 80 7.29 -4.21 -15.71
C ALA A 80 7.37 -5.60 -15.12
N SER A 81 8.52 -6.23 -15.28
CA SER A 81 8.83 -7.49 -14.63
C SER A 81 10.01 -7.26 -13.70
N ILE A 82 9.85 -7.67 -12.45
CA ILE A 82 10.93 -7.54 -11.48
C ILE A 82 11.79 -8.80 -11.56
N ILE A 83 13.00 -8.64 -12.02
CA ILE A 83 13.90 -9.79 -12.24
C ILE A 83 14.88 -9.99 -11.09
N ASP A 84 14.95 -9.05 -10.17
CA ASP A 84 15.85 -9.16 -9.03
C ASP A 84 15.34 -8.23 -7.94
N MET A 85 15.33 -8.72 -6.72
CA MET A 85 14.87 -7.94 -5.56
C MET A 85 15.96 -7.82 -4.50
#